data_e99c77a2b606a0fb3c63b902678cadcb
#
_entry.id   e99c77a2b606a0fb3c63b902678cadcb
#
_cell.length_a   1.000
_cell.length_b   1.000
_cell.length_c   1.000
_cell.angle_alpha   90.00
_cell.angle_beta   90.00
_cell.angle_gamma   90.00
#
_symmetry.space_group_name_H-M   'P 1'
#
loop_
_entity.id
_entity.type
_entity.pdbx_description
1 polymer ?
#
loop_
_entity_poly.entity_id
_entity_poly.type
_entity_poly.pdbx_seq_one_letter_code
_entity_poly.pdbx_strand_id
1 'polypeptide(L)'
;MNEKKIYNLFPVPIFHYKVENYKEINEELINYILKLKKKDKIGNNRSNIGGWHSPNFDLVKEETPIHFINKFKDFLKNIIINEFGWEYLPNKQRIVAMWAIINKKNSYNVMHNHQNCYLSSAYYVKKPQNSGDITFFDPTEAKTYRFPEKERNTNYSTQTVTIKPEEGDLLIFPSYLYHAVEVNLSNEDRVVISFNIDIGY
;
A
#
# COMPACT_ATOMS: atom_id res chain seq x y z
N MET A 1 -4.27 32.47 -30.18
CA MET A 1 -3.86 31.08 -29.85
C MET A 1 -5.12 30.34 -29.40
N ASN A 2 -5.45 29.21 -30.01
CA ASN A 2 -6.62 28.42 -29.59
C ASN A 2 -6.33 27.80 -28.23
N GLU A 3 -7.19 28.06 -27.26
CA GLU A 3 -7.06 27.49 -25.91
C GLU A 3 -7.30 25.98 -25.98
N LYS A 4 -6.28 25.16 -25.60
CA LYS A 4 -6.39 23.72 -25.55
C LYS A 4 -6.93 23.33 -24.19
N LYS A 5 -8.10 22.68 -24.15
CA LYS A 5 -8.69 22.14 -22.93
C LYS A 5 -8.59 20.62 -22.90
N ILE A 6 -8.08 20.06 -21.79
CA ILE A 6 -7.93 18.62 -21.57
C ILE A 6 -8.77 18.23 -20.34
N TYR A 7 -9.61 17.21 -20.50
CA TYR A 7 -10.37 16.62 -19.40
C TYR A 7 -9.74 15.29 -19.02
N ASN A 8 -9.34 15.14 -17.76
CA ASN A 8 -8.91 13.88 -17.18
C ASN A 8 -10.11 13.22 -16.52
N LEU A 9 -10.69 12.23 -17.21
CA LEU A 9 -11.87 11.51 -16.70
C LEU A 9 -11.46 10.19 -16.07
N PHE A 10 -12.10 9.84 -14.96
CA PHE A 10 -11.91 8.57 -14.24
C PHE A 10 -10.46 8.33 -13.81
N PRO A 11 -9.84 9.28 -13.09
CA PRO A 11 -8.48 9.09 -12.57
C PRO A 11 -8.45 7.97 -11.54
N VAL A 12 -7.34 7.22 -11.50
CA VAL A 12 -7.05 6.23 -10.46
C VAL A 12 -6.05 6.87 -9.49
N PRO A 13 -6.49 7.31 -8.30
CA PRO A 13 -5.61 8.00 -7.37
C PRO A 13 -4.74 7.03 -6.58
N ILE A 14 -3.51 7.46 -6.27
CA ILE A 14 -2.66 6.88 -5.25
C ILE A 14 -2.30 8.02 -4.29
N PHE A 15 -2.77 7.93 -3.07
CA PHE A 15 -2.51 8.93 -2.04
C PHE A 15 -1.21 8.59 -1.33
N HIS A 16 -0.32 9.57 -1.23
CA HIS A 16 0.98 9.42 -0.59
C HIS A 16 1.08 10.37 0.62
N TYR A 17 1.39 9.81 1.77
CA TYR A 17 1.53 10.54 3.03
C TYR A 17 2.81 10.12 3.74
N LYS A 18 3.62 11.10 4.17
CA LYS A 18 4.74 10.86 5.08
C LYS A 18 4.23 10.96 6.51
N VAL A 19 4.25 9.85 7.23
CA VAL A 19 3.83 9.83 8.64
C VAL A 19 4.78 10.69 9.48
N GLU A 20 4.21 11.62 10.24
CA GLU A 20 4.99 12.48 11.13
C GLU A 20 5.65 11.67 12.25
N ASN A 21 6.88 12.03 12.59
CA ASN A 21 7.69 11.35 13.62
C ASN A 21 7.77 9.82 13.40
N TYR A 22 7.82 9.41 12.12
CA TYR A 22 7.77 7.99 11.73
C TYR A 22 8.86 7.13 12.38
N LYS A 23 9.99 7.70 12.73
CA LYS A 23 11.11 6.93 13.34
C LYS A 23 10.69 6.27 14.65
N GLU A 24 10.00 7.01 15.53
CA GLU A 24 9.53 6.51 16.82
C GLU A 24 8.51 5.38 16.63
N ILE A 25 7.49 5.62 15.82
CA ILE A 25 6.47 4.58 15.56
C ILE A 25 7.06 3.37 14.83
N ASN A 26 8.06 3.56 13.96
CA ASN A 26 8.73 2.45 13.27
C ASN A 26 9.50 1.54 14.25
N GLU A 27 10.14 2.10 15.28
CA GLU A 27 10.79 1.30 16.33
C GLU A 27 9.76 0.45 17.10
N GLU A 28 8.61 1.01 17.48
CA GLU A 28 7.54 0.27 18.13
C GLU A 28 7.00 -0.85 17.22
N LEU A 29 6.75 -0.52 15.94
CA LEU A 29 6.23 -1.46 14.95
C LEU A 29 7.22 -2.58 14.64
N ILE A 30 8.51 -2.31 14.50
CA ILE A 30 9.54 -3.35 14.32
C ILE A 30 9.53 -4.31 15.50
N ASN A 31 9.55 -3.80 16.72
CA ASN A 31 9.53 -4.63 17.93
C ASN A 31 8.26 -5.50 18.01
N TYR A 32 7.11 -4.94 17.66
CA TYR A 32 5.84 -5.65 17.60
C TYR A 32 5.87 -6.76 16.52
N ILE A 33 6.29 -6.44 15.31
CA ILE A 33 6.37 -7.38 14.18
C ILE A 33 7.33 -8.54 14.49
N LEU A 34 8.48 -8.25 15.09
CA LEU A 34 9.45 -9.29 15.47
C LEU A 34 8.91 -10.21 16.56
N LYS A 35 8.10 -9.70 17.50
CA LYS A 35 7.39 -10.54 18.48
C LYS A 35 6.39 -11.48 17.79
N LEU A 36 5.63 -10.99 16.81
CA LEU A 36 4.73 -11.83 16.01
C LEU A 36 5.49 -12.91 15.25
N LYS A 37 6.59 -12.53 14.55
CA LYS A 37 7.43 -13.48 13.81
C LYS A 37 8.07 -14.54 14.69
N LYS A 38 8.40 -14.20 15.95
CA LYS A 38 8.93 -15.16 16.93
C LYS A 38 7.88 -16.19 17.35
N LYS A 39 6.59 -15.76 17.45
CA LYS A 39 5.45 -16.65 17.80
C LYS A 39 5.04 -17.53 16.61
N ASP A 40 5.07 -16.98 15.40
CA ASP A 40 4.71 -17.66 14.15
C ASP A 40 5.82 -17.49 13.12
N LYS A 41 6.74 -18.46 13.06
CA LYS A 41 7.89 -18.42 12.15
C LYS A 41 7.53 -18.73 10.70
N ILE A 42 6.41 -19.40 10.47
CA ILE A 42 5.97 -19.83 9.14
C ILE A 42 5.27 -18.69 8.43
N GLY A 43 4.31 -18.04 9.10
CA GLY A 43 3.47 -17.00 8.53
C GLY A 43 2.48 -17.52 7.47
N ASN A 44 1.84 -16.58 6.79
CA ASN A 44 0.87 -16.86 5.74
C ASN A 44 1.54 -16.89 4.36
N ASN A 45 1.02 -17.74 3.47
CA ASN A 45 1.38 -17.74 2.06
C ASN A 45 0.27 -17.03 1.26
N ARG A 46 0.59 -15.87 0.70
CA ARG A 46 -0.31 -15.00 -0.08
C ARG A 46 0.38 -14.58 -1.37
N SER A 47 0.52 -13.28 -1.62
CA SER A 47 1.31 -12.75 -2.75
C SER A 47 2.82 -12.78 -2.50
N ASN A 48 3.27 -13.06 -1.30
CA ASN A 48 4.68 -13.06 -0.90
C ASN A 48 5.41 -14.31 -1.39
N ILE A 49 6.53 -14.11 -2.07
CA ILE A 49 7.46 -15.16 -2.47
C ILE A 49 8.75 -14.99 -1.67
N GLY A 50 9.10 -16.00 -0.88
CA GLY A 50 10.31 -16.02 -0.05
C GLY A 50 10.29 -15.10 1.19
N GLY A 51 9.26 -14.25 1.33
CA GLY A 51 9.06 -13.37 2.47
C GLY A 51 8.17 -13.99 3.55
N TRP A 52 8.19 -13.41 4.74
CA TRP A 52 7.27 -13.75 5.82
C TRP A 52 6.08 -12.77 5.84
N HIS A 53 4.87 -13.29 5.90
CA HIS A 53 3.63 -12.53 6.01
C HIS A 53 2.98 -12.87 7.36
N SER A 54 2.75 -11.87 8.21
CA SER A 54 2.16 -12.10 9.53
C SER A 54 0.70 -12.55 9.45
N PRO A 55 0.17 -13.15 10.52
CA PRO A 55 -1.26 -13.10 10.79
C PRO A 55 -1.75 -11.65 10.87
N ASN A 56 -3.07 -11.46 10.81
CA ASN A 56 -3.66 -10.14 11.04
C ASN A 56 -3.34 -9.64 12.46
N PHE A 57 -3.08 -8.34 12.57
CA PHE A 57 -2.92 -7.68 13.85
C PHE A 57 -4.25 -7.65 14.62
N ASP A 58 -4.19 -7.73 15.93
CA ASP A 58 -5.35 -7.49 16.78
C ASP A 58 -5.55 -5.98 16.97
N LEU A 59 -6.46 -5.40 16.20
CA LEU A 59 -6.74 -3.96 16.18
C LEU A 59 -7.62 -3.51 17.35
N VAL A 60 -8.01 -4.43 18.24
CA VAL A 60 -8.86 -4.12 19.40
C VAL A 60 -8.05 -4.15 20.71
N LYS A 61 -7.13 -5.11 20.85
CA LYS A 61 -6.41 -5.36 22.12
C LYS A 61 -4.96 -4.91 22.11
N GLU A 62 -4.34 -4.82 20.93
CA GLU A 62 -2.90 -4.52 20.81
C GLU A 62 -2.68 -3.02 20.65
N GLU A 63 -1.95 -2.41 21.58
CA GLU A 63 -1.73 -0.97 21.63
C GLU A 63 -0.94 -0.43 20.43
N THR A 64 0.09 -1.15 19.99
CA THR A 64 0.97 -0.70 18.90
C THR A 64 0.23 -0.49 17.56
N PRO A 65 -0.62 -1.41 17.07
CA PRO A 65 -1.42 -1.16 15.88
C PRO A 65 -2.39 0.02 16.04
N ILE A 66 -3.01 0.16 17.23
CA ILE A 66 -3.93 1.26 17.52
C ILE A 66 -3.18 2.60 17.51
N HIS A 67 -2.00 2.66 18.12
CA HIS A 67 -1.15 3.85 18.08
C HIS A 67 -0.76 4.21 16.65
N PHE A 68 -0.38 3.23 15.85
CA PHE A 68 -0.06 3.45 14.43
C PHE A 68 -1.26 4.01 13.65
N ILE A 69 -2.47 3.47 13.82
CA ILE A 69 -3.68 3.97 13.16
C ILE A 69 -3.91 5.45 13.49
N ASN A 70 -3.68 5.84 14.74
CA ASN A 70 -3.85 7.24 15.17
C ASN A 70 -2.91 8.23 14.46
N LYS A 71 -1.78 7.77 13.90
CA LYS A 71 -0.84 8.62 13.15
C LYS A 71 -1.38 9.05 11.78
N PHE A 72 -2.34 8.33 11.20
CA PHE A 72 -2.84 8.61 9.85
C PHE A 72 -4.37 8.65 9.73
N LYS A 73 -5.11 8.46 10.81
CA LYS A 73 -6.59 8.44 10.77
C LYS A 73 -7.21 9.69 10.14
N ASP A 74 -6.65 10.86 10.41
CA ASP A 74 -7.17 12.13 9.87
C ASP A 74 -6.87 12.25 8.37
N PHE A 75 -5.71 11.78 7.92
CA PHE A 75 -5.38 11.66 6.50
C PHE A 75 -6.34 10.69 5.79
N LEU A 76 -6.61 9.52 6.38
CA LEU A 76 -7.58 8.57 5.83
C LEU A 76 -8.99 9.16 5.76
N LYS A 77 -9.41 9.85 6.82
CA LYS A 77 -10.70 10.56 6.84
C LYS A 77 -10.80 11.62 5.73
N ASN A 78 -9.72 12.38 5.51
CA ASN A 78 -9.66 13.35 4.42
C ASN A 78 -9.82 12.69 3.04
N ILE A 79 -9.16 11.56 2.79
CA ILE A 79 -9.32 10.80 1.54
C ILE A 79 -10.78 10.40 1.34
N ILE A 80 -11.43 9.84 2.35
CA ILE A 80 -12.80 9.35 2.26
C ILE A 80 -13.78 10.50 1.96
N ILE A 81 -13.68 11.60 2.69
CA ILE A 81 -14.66 12.70 2.61
C ILE A 81 -14.36 13.64 1.46
N ASN A 82 -13.13 14.13 1.37
CA ASN A 82 -12.81 15.25 0.48
C ASN A 82 -12.33 14.80 -0.90
N GLU A 83 -11.63 13.67 -0.98
CA GLU A 83 -11.10 13.21 -2.28
C GLU A 83 -12.11 12.31 -3.01
N PHE A 84 -12.73 11.36 -2.31
CA PHE A 84 -13.74 10.49 -2.90
C PHE A 84 -15.17 11.04 -2.78
N GLY A 85 -15.42 11.97 -1.88
CA GLY A 85 -16.78 12.46 -1.60
C GLY A 85 -17.70 11.40 -1.02
N TRP A 86 -17.16 10.37 -0.37
CA TRP A 86 -17.96 9.32 0.25
C TRP A 86 -18.52 9.75 1.59
N GLU A 87 -19.71 9.24 1.93
CA GLU A 87 -20.32 9.51 3.23
C GLU A 87 -19.43 8.95 4.36
N TYR A 88 -19.14 9.79 5.35
CA TYR A 88 -18.36 9.35 6.51
C TYR A 88 -19.28 8.86 7.62
N LEU A 89 -19.32 7.56 7.81
CA LEU A 89 -20.07 6.89 8.88
C LEU A 89 -19.10 6.29 9.89
N PRO A 90 -18.80 6.96 11.03
CA PRO A 90 -17.72 6.61 11.94
C PRO A 90 -17.71 5.15 12.42
N ASN A 91 -18.89 4.52 12.50
CA ASN A 91 -19.05 3.14 12.95
C ASN A 91 -18.97 2.12 11.80
N LYS A 92 -18.90 2.57 10.56
CA LYS A 92 -18.90 1.71 9.37
C LYS A 92 -17.58 1.73 8.60
N GLN A 93 -16.82 2.85 8.66
CA GLN A 93 -15.47 2.85 8.10
C GLN A 93 -14.52 2.19 9.08
N ARG A 94 -13.86 1.15 8.63
CA ARG A 94 -12.97 0.37 9.47
C ARG A 94 -11.81 -0.24 8.68
N ILE A 95 -10.69 -0.35 9.34
CA ILE A 95 -9.62 -1.21 8.88
C ILE A 95 -10.04 -2.65 9.19
N VAL A 96 -10.32 -3.42 8.15
CA VAL A 96 -10.83 -4.80 8.28
C VAL A 96 -9.74 -5.84 8.43
N ALA A 97 -8.53 -5.52 8.00
CA ALA A 97 -7.35 -6.35 8.13
C ALA A 97 -6.09 -5.49 8.13
N MET A 98 -5.11 -5.83 8.93
CA MET A 98 -3.78 -5.23 8.96
C MET A 98 -2.75 -6.33 9.22
N TRP A 99 -1.67 -6.32 8.47
CA TRP A 99 -0.59 -7.31 8.58
C TRP A 99 0.76 -6.73 8.22
N ALA A 100 1.83 -7.41 8.62
CA ALA A 100 3.19 -7.08 8.21
C ALA A 100 3.74 -8.07 7.19
N ILE A 101 4.62 -7.58 6.33
CA ILE A 101 5.41 -8.38 5.39
C ILE A 101 6.88 -8.07 5.65
N ILE A 102 7.69 -9.12 5.85
CA ILE A 102 9.14 -9.03 5.93
C ILE A 102 9.70 -9.72 4.69
N ASN A 103 10.23 -8.94 3.77
CA ASN A 103 10.88 -9.43 2.57
C ASN A 103 12.40 -9.39 2.76
N LYS A 104 12.99 -10.56 2.96
CA LYS A 104 14.47 -10.75 2.96
C LYS A 104 15.01 -10.65 1.54
N LYS A 105 16.33 -10.70 1.39
CA LYS A 105 17.00 -10.75 0.08
C LYS A 105 16.37 -11.81 -0.84
N ASN A 106 16.14 -11.45 -2.09
CA ASN A 106 15.50 -12.25 -3.14
C ASN A 106 13.99 -12.52 -2.93
N SER A 107 13.35 -11.87 -1.94
CA SER A 107 11.91 -11.96 -1.76
C SER A 107 11.19 -10.81 -2.48
N TYR A 108 9.96 -11.08 -2.92
CA TYR A 108 9.12 -10.13 -3.65
C TYR A 108 7.64 -10.42 -3.44
N ASN A 109 6.76 -9.58 -3.99
CA ASN A 109 5.32 -9.89 -4.04
C ASN A 109 4.86 -9.93 -5.50
N VAL A 110 4.20 -11.02 -5.89
CA VAL A 110 3.62 -11.17 -7.24
C VAL A 110 2.50 -10.14 -7.45
N MET A 111 2.14 -9.94 -8.71
CA MET A 111 1.02 -9.07 -9.08
C MET A 111 -0.27 -9.60 -8.45
N HIS A 112 -0.98 -8.74 -7.74
CA HIS A 112 -2.24 -9.04 -7.05
C HIS A 112 -3.06 -7.76 -6.82
N ASN A 113 -4.31 -7.92 -6.44
CA ASN A 113 -5.18 -6.90 -5.90
C ASN A 113 -5.81 -7.39 -4.60
N HIS A 114 -6.61 -6.55 -3.94
CA HIS A 114 -7.31 -6.92 -2.73
C HIS A 114 -8.82 -6.91 -2.97
N GLN A 115 -9.47 -8.00 -2.57
CA GLN A 115 -10.92 -8.16 -2.72
C GLN A 115 -11.64 -7.85 -1.40
N ASN A 116 -12.94 -7.55 -1.50
CA ASN A 116 -13.83 -7.30 -0.35
C ASN A 116 -13.41 -6.12 0.52
N CYS A 117 -12.83 -5.09 -0.09
CA CYS A 117 -12.53 -3.81 0.55
C CYS A 117 -12.47 -2.71 -0.51
N TYR A 118 -12.55 -1.45 -0.09
CA TYR A 118 -12.55 -0.30 -1.01
C TYR A 118 -11.17 0.27 -1.24
N LEU A 119 -10.37 0.36 -0.16
CA LEU A 119 -9.01 0.88 -0.23
C LEU A 119 -8.03 -0.12 0.39
N SER A 120 -6.82 -0.10 -0.12
CA SER A 120 -5.67 -0.85 0.37
C SER A 120 -4.50 0.07 0.60
N SER A 121 -3.51 -0.41 1.34
CA SER A 121 -2.37 0.41 1.71
C SER A 121 -1.05 -0.36 1.72
N ALA A 122 0.04 0.42 1.70
CA ALA A 122 1.38 -0.04 2.02
C ALA A 122 2.11 1.04 2.81
N TYR A 123 2.50 0.73 4.05
CA TYR A 123 3.32 1.59 4.91
C TYR A 123 4.72 1.02 5.08
N TYR A 124 5.73 1.82 4.83
CA TYR A 124 7.13 1.39 4.80
C TYR A 124 7.80 1.63 6.15
N VAL A 125 7.83 0.59 6.97
CA VAL A 125 8.46 0.61 8.30
C VAL A 125 9.99 0.58 8.17
N LYS A 126 10.52 -0.24 7.24
CA LYS A 126 11.93 -0.30 6.87
C LYS A 126 12.06 -0.48 5.36
N LYS A 127 12.80 0.41 4.72
CA LYS A 127 12.99 0.43 3.26
C LYS A 127 14.46 0.65 2.91
N PRO A 128 15.29 -0.41 3.00
CA PRO A 128 16.70 -0.32 2.61
C PRO A 128 16.86 0.06 1.14
N GLN A 129 17.99 0.63 0.80
CA GLN A 129 18.35 0.89 -0.60
C GLN A 129 18.34 -0.42 -1.40
N ASN A 130 17.86 -0.39 -2.64
CA ASN A 130 17.71 -1.54 -3.53
C ASN A 130 16.81 -2.67 -2.97
N SER A 131 15.90 -2.37 -2.06
CA SER A 131 14.99 -3.38 -1.50
C SER A 131 13.73 -3.61 -2.34
N GLY A 132 13.65 -3.06 -3.56
CA GLY A 132 12.53 -3.17 -4.49
C GLY A 132 11.44 -2.13 -4.24
N ASP A 133 10.79 -1.68 -5.30
CA ASP A 133 9.77 -0.64 -5.30
C ASP A 133 8.40 -1.25 -5.58
N ILE A 134 7.32 -0.47 -5.45
CA ILE A 134 5.96 -0.92 -5.74
C ILE A 134 5.54 -0.44 -7.14
N THR A 135 5.07 -1.37 -7.97
CA THR A 135 4.59 -1.10 -9.32
C THR A 135 3.09 -1.32 -9.39
N PHE A 136 2.37 -0.32 -9.86
CA PHE A 136 0.93 -0.35 -10.13
C PHE A 136 0.68 -0.56 -11.62
N PHE A 137 -0.39 -1.26 -11.95
CA PHE A 137 -0.79 -1.59 -13.32
C PHE A 137 -2.07 -0.86 -13.69
N ASP A 138 -2.14 -0.32 -14.92
CA ASP A 138 -3.35 0.35 -15.43
C ASP A 138 -4.54 -0.62 -15.39
N PRO A 139 -5.62 -0.30 -14.68
CA PRO A 139 -6.79 -1.18 -14.57
C PRO A 139 -7.68 -1.15 -15.81
N THR A 140 -7.36 -0.34 -16.83
CA THR A 140 -8.16 -0.19 -18.03
C THR A 140 -7.78 -1.27 -19.05
N GLU A 141 -8.43 -2.43 -18.99
CA GLU A 141 -8.13 -3.57 -19.87
C GLU A 141 -8.15 -3.23 -21.36
N ALA A 142 -9.06 -2.36 -21.79
CA ALA A 142 -9.17 -1.95 -23.19
C ALA A 142 -7.88 -1.28 -23.73
N LYS A 143 -7.10 -0.65 -22.88
CA LYS A 143 -5.82 -0.06 -23.27
C LYS A 143 -4.73 -1.09 -23.55
N THR A 144 -4.85 -2.31 -23.01
CA THR A 144 -3.84 -3.36 -23.18
C THR A 144 -3.99 -4.11 -24.51
N TYR A 145 -5.15 -4.01 -25.16
CA TYR A 145 -5.45 -4.75 -26.39
C TYR A 145 -4.57 -4.34 -27.57
N ARG A 146 -4.32 -3.05 -27.76
CA ARG A 146 -3.43 -2.53 -28.80
C ARG A 146 -2.77 -1.24 -28.35
N PHE A 147 -1.47 -1.29 -28.15
CA PHE A 147 -0.69 -0.14 -27.76
C PHE A 147 0.30 0.23 -28.87
N PRO A 148 0.30 1.46 -29.38
CA PRO A 148 1.32 1.91 -30.34
C PRO A 148 2.69 2.01 -29.65
N GLU A 149 3.74 1.88 -30.44
CA GLU A 149 5.07 2.22 -29.98
C GLU A 149 5.12 3.68 -29.51
N LYS A 150 5.87 3.95 -28.45
CA LYS A 150 5.93 5.25 -27.82
C LYS A 150 7.37 5.66 -27.52
N GLU A 151 7.67 6.91 -27.78
CA GLU A 151 8.96 7.50 -27.45
C GLU A 151 9.15 7.71 -25.94
N ARG A 152 8.06 7.96 -25.21
CA ARG A 152 8.07 8.20 -23.77
C ARG A 152 6.75 7.86 -23.12
N ASN A 153 6.79 7.56 -21.82
CA ASN A 153 5.60 7.41 -20.99
C ASN A 153 4.98 8.79 -20.69
N THR A 154 3.66 8.86 -20.75
CA THR A 154 2.86 10.02 -20.34
C THR A 154 1.70 9.53 -19.46
N ASN A 155 0.96 10.45 -18.83
CA ASN A 155 -0.25 10.09 -18.08
C ASN A 155 -1.32 9.39 -18.93
N TYR A 156 -1.22 9.48 -20.27
CA TYR A 156 -2.19 8.88 -21.20
C TYR A 156 -1.71 7.58 -21.83
N SER A 157 -0.41 7.33 -21.83
CA SER A 157 0.22 6.21 -22.53
C SER A 157 0.93 5.22 -21.63
N THR A 158 1.01 5.50 -20.33
CA THR A 158 1.66 4.58 -19.39
C THR A 158 0.75 3.42 -19.03
N GLN A 159 1.31 2.21 -18.94
CA GLN A 159 0.61 1.00 -18.54
C GLN A 159 0.99 0.58 -17.10
N THR A 160 2.15 1.03 -16.65
CA THR A 160 2.65 0.74 -15.32
C THR A 160 3.28 1.99 -14.71
N VAL A 161 3.08 2.18 -13.41
CA VAL A 161 3.73 3.25 -12.64
C VAL A 161 4.44 2.64 -11.45
N THR A 162 5.75 2.85 -11.37
CA THR A 162 6.53 2.44 -10.20
C THR A 162 6.72 3.64 -9.28
N ILE A 163 6.32 3.49 -8.03
CA ILE A 163 6.58 4.45 -6.96
C ILE A 163 7.75 3.95 -6.14
N LYS A 164 8.68 4.84 -5.81
CA LYS A 164 9.85 4.58 -4.97
C LYS A 164 9.60 5.15 -3.57
N PRO A 165 9.01 4.36 -2.67
CA PRO A 165 8.73 4.86 -1.32
C PRO A 165 9.98 4.86 -0.46
N GLU A 166 9.94 5.69 0.57
CA GLU A 166 10.94 5.76 1.64
C GLU A 166 10.35 5.27 2.96
N GLU A 167 11.20 5.11 3.98
CA GLU A 167 10.72 4.82 5.34
C GLU A 167 9.78 5.90 5.85
N GLY A 168 8.67 5.50 6.47
CA GLY A 168 7.62 6.39 6.94
C GLY A 168 6.60 6.79 5.89
N ASP A 169 6.76 6.36 4.62
CA ASP A 169 5.76 6.60 3.59
C ASP A 169 4.58 5.64 3.73
N LEU A 170 3.38 6.20 3.65
CA LEU A 170 2.11 5.49 3.56
C LEU A 170 1.49 5.77 2.19
N LEU A 171 1.28 4.72 1.43
CA LEU A 171 0.51 4.76 0.19
C LEU A 171 -0.88 4.19 0.47
N ILE A 172 -1.94 4.90 0.03
CA ILE A 172 -3.33 4.42 0.05
C ILE A 172 -3.86 4.48 -1.38
N PHE A 173 -4.50 3.41 -1.83
CA PHE A 173 -4.96 3.25 -3.20
C PHE A 173 -6.22 2.39 -3.28
N PRO A 174 -7.00 2.48 -4.38
CA PRO A 174 -8.16 1.62 -4.60
C PRO A 174 -7.77 0.14 -4.56
N SER A 175 -8.53 -0.66 -3.82
CA SER A 175 -8.21 -2.07 -3.58
C SER A 175 -8.21 -2.94 -4.85
N TYR A 176 -8.98 -2.55 -5.86
CA TYR A 176 -9.03 -3.23 -7.16
C TYR A 176 -7.76 -3.04 -7.99
N LEU A 177 -6.92 -2.05 -7.66
CA LEU A 177 -5.73 -1.72 -8.44
C LEU A 177 -4.67 -2.81 -8.29
N TYR A 178 -4.36 -3.46 -9.41
CA TYR A 178 -3.29 -4.45 -9.44
C TYR A 178 -1.94 -3.82 -9.16
N HIS A 179 -1.18 -4.47 -8.30
CA HIS A 179 0.16 -4.04 -7.95
C HIS A 179 1.08 -5.22 -7.66
N ALA A 180 2.36 -4.99 -7.83
CA ALA A 180 3.42 -5.93 -7.50
C ALA A 180 4.53 -5.21 -6.73
N VAL A 181 5.37 -5.95 -6.04
CA VAL A 181 6.53 -5.38 -5.36
C VAL A 181 7.78 -6.09 -5.83
N GLU A 182 8.73 -5.32 -6.31
CA GLU A 182 9.97 -5.81 -6.89
C GLU A 182 10.82 -6.60 -5.89
N VAL A 183 11.76 -7.36 -6.43
CA VAL A 183 12.69 -8.19 -5.65
C VAL A 183 13.54 -7.32 -4.73
N ASN A 184 13.64 -7.71 -3.47
CA ASN A 184 14.59 -7.12 -2.55
C ASN A 184 16.02 -7.62 -2.89
N LEU A 185 16.84 -6.74 -3.45
CA LEU A 185 18.24 -7.00 -3.77
C LEU A 185 19.20 -6.56 -2.65
N SER A 186 18.67 -5.92 -1.60
CA SER A 186 19.45 -5.53 -0.42
C SER A 186 19.85 -6.74 0.42
N ASN A 187 20.90 -6.61 1.20
CA ASN A 187 21.24 -7.58 2.24
C ASN A 187 20.42 -7.41 3.52
N GLU A 188 19.60 -6.35 3.58
CA GLU A 188 18.72 -6.06 4.71
C GLU A 188 17.27 -6.38 4.38
N ASP A 189 16.49 -6.70 5.41
CA ASP A 189 15.06 -6.95 5.28
C ASP A 189 14.30 -5.64 4.98
N ARG A 190 13.39 -5.66 3.99
CA ARG A 190 12.35 -4.66 3.81
C ARG A 190 11.15 -5.06 4.67
N VAL A 191 10.62 -4.11 5.45
CA VAL A 191 9.46 -4.34 6.32
C VAL A 191 8.34 -3.37 5.95
N VAL A 192 7.18 -3.93 5.59
CA VAL A 192 5.99 -3.17 5.17
C VAL A 192 4.80 -3.62 6.00
N ILE A 193 3.95 -2.69 6.40
CA ILE A 193 2.62 -2.97 6.94
C ILE A 193 1.60 -2.64 5.85
N SER A 194 0.71 -3.58 5.57
CA SER A 194 -0.44 -3.36 4.69
C SER A 194 -1.73 -3.48 5.50
N PHE A 195 -2.74 -2.73 5.10
CA PHE A 195 -4.08 -2.82 5.67
C PHE A 195 -5.14 -2.53 4.63
N ASN A 196 -6.32 -3.12 4.84
CA ASN A 196 -7.48 -2.95 4.00
C ASN A 196 -8.55 -2.15 4.73
N ILE A 197 -9.22 -1.26 4.01
CA ILE A 197 -10.26 -0.38 4.51
C ILE A 197 -11.57 -0.74 3.84
N ASP A 198 -12.58 -1.00 4.67
CA ASP A 198 -13.95 -1.19 4.24
C ASP A 198 -14.80 0.04 4.63
N ILE A 199 -15.77 0.34 3.79
CA ILE A 199 -16.74 1.42 3.98
C ILE A 199 -18.10 0.75 3.96
N GLY A 200 -18.51 0.25 5.13
CA GLY A 200 -19.76 -0.50 5.25
C GLY A 200 -21.00 0.37 4.97
N TYR A 201 -21.96 -0.19 4.31
CA TYR A 201 -23.32 0.36 4.13
C TYR A 201 -24.24 -0.06 5.27
#